data_e33f7719ca4aaa4075d4c930bac61bbd
#
_entry.id   e33f7719ca4aaa4075d4c930bac61bbd
#
_cell.length_a   1.000
_cell.length_b   1.000
_cell.length_c   1.000
_cell.angle_alpha   90.00
_cell.angle_beta   90.00
_cell.angle_gamma   90.00
#
_symmetry.space_group_name_H-M   'P 1'
#
loop_
_entity.id
_entity.type
_entity.pdbx_description
1 polymer ?
#
loop_
_entity_poly.entity_id
_entity_poly.type
_entity_poly.pdbx_seq_one_letter_code
_entity_poly.pdbx_strand_id
1 'polypeptide(L)'
;MACMAGKSNRQAIIEKEAYTIPQIKKACKAGTGCGGCVTPVGEVPKLLAHTLKKLGKATATGICAHFSYSRRELFDIIKVKELKSFEEVLSSVGQGSCDGCELCKPIVASILSGLWNDHALKAGRDQIQDTNDRFLANIQKTGTYSVIPRCPGGDITPDTLIAFATTAKKYGLWTKITGAQRLGMYGAKIHDLPDIYKELVDAGMETGPLL
;
A
#
# COMPACT_ATOMS: atom_id res chain seq x y z
N MET A 1 -6.98 20.10 -27.53
CA MET A 1 -8.35 19.75 -27.15
C MET A 1 -8.52 20.08 -25.66
N ALA A 2 -9.17 21.20 -25.35
CA ALA A 2 -9.47 21.54 -23.97
C ALA A 2 -10.48 20.52 -23.44
N CYS A 3 -10.11 19.82 -22.38
CA CYS A 3 -10.98 18.89 -21.71
C CYS A 3 -12.21 19.68 -21.22
N MET A 4 -13.40 19.38 -21.73
CA MET A 4 -14.67 20.03 -21.34
C MET A 4 -15.07 19.62 -19.91
N ALA A 5 -14.13 19.70 -18.99
CA ALA A 5 -14.22 19.07 -17.67
C ALA A 5 -14.96 19.90 -16.61
N GLY A 6 -14.99 21.24 -16.73
CA GLY A 6 -15.41 22.07 -15.60
C GLY A 6 -16.91 22.01 -15.27
N LYS A 7 -17.79 22.18 -16.24
CA LYS A 7 -19.25 22.21 -15.99
C LYS A 7 -19.80 20.81 -15.72
N SER A 8 -19.39 19.80 -16.51
CA SER A 8 -19.83 18.41 -16.37
C SER A 8 -19.40 17.76 -15.04
N ASN A 9 -18.18 18.02 -14.59
CA ASN A 9 -17.68 17.49 -13.32
C ASN A 9 -18.39 18.10 -12.11
N ARG A 10 -18.63 19.41 -12.13
CA ARG A 10 -19.36 20.12 -11.08
C ARG A 10 -20.81 19.66 -11.00
N GLN A 11 -21.45 19.48 -12.14
CA GLN A 11 -22.81 18.93 -12.25
C GLN A 11 -22.87 17.50 -11.66
N ALA A 12 -21.91 16.63 -11.99
CA ALA A 12 -21.84 15.28 -11.45
C ALA A 12 -21.69 15.26 -9.92
N ILE A 13 -20.88 16.18 -9.36
CA ILE A 13 -20.69 16.27 -7.91
C ILE A 13 -21.97 16.73 -7.21
N ILE A 14 -22.68 17.72 -7.76
CA ILE A 14 -23.84 18.35 -7.11
C ILE A 14 -25.09 17.53 -7.36
N GLU A 15 -25.42 17.23 -8.61
CA GLU A 15 -26.70 16.65 -9.02
C GLU A 15 -26.75 15.14 -8.86
N LYS A 16 -25.60 14.45 -9.06
CA LYS A 16 -25.49 12.99 -8.95
C LYS A 16 -24.84 12.53 -7.66
N GLU A 17 -24.61 13.44 -6.73
CA GLU A 17 -23.97 13.16 -5.45
C GLU A 17 -22.67 12.34 -5.55
N ALA A 18 -21.87 12.61 -6.60
CA ALA A 18 -20.63 11.92 -6.87
C ALA A 18 -19.47 12.52 -6.04
N TYR A 19 -19.33 12.07 -4.80
CA TYR A 19 -18.39 12.62 -3.82
C TYR A 19 -17.01 11.96 -3.82
N THR A 20 -16.78 11.01 -4.72
CA THR A 20 -15.48 10.35 -4.90
C THR A 20 -15.04 10.38 -6.36
N ILE A 21 -13.72 10.29 -6.60
CA ILE A 21 -13.19 10.28 -7.97
C ILE A 21 -13.74 9.12 -8.81
N PRO A 22 -13.88 7.89 -8.31
CA PRO A 22 -14.51 6.80 -9.04
C PRO A 22 -15.97 7.10 -9.43
N GLN A 23 -16.75 7.69 -8.53
CA GLN A 23 -18.12 8.09 -8.81
C GLN A 23 -18.18 9.16 -9.90
N ILE A 24 -17.29 10.16 -9.85
CA ILE A 24 -17.20 11.21 -10.87
C ILE A 24 -16.83 10.59 -12.24
N LYS A 25 -15.86 9.69 -12.28
CA LYS A 25 -15.48 8.94 -13.49
C LYS A 25 -16.69 8.22 -14.10
N LYS A 26 -17.48 7.54 -13.27
CA LYS A 26 -18.69 6.84 -13.71
C LYS A 26 -19.79 7.78 -14.19
N ALA A 27 -19.94 8.93 -13.53
CA ALA A 27 -21.02 9.88 -13.79
C ALA A 27 -20.79 10.75 -15.04
N CYS A 28 -19.55 11.15 -15.34
CA CYS A 28 -19.24 12.08 -16.43
C CYS A 28 -18.03 11.67 -17.29
N LYS A 29 -17.54 10.43 -17.15
CA LYS A 29 -16.37 9.88 -17.88
C LYS A 29 -15.09 10.70 -17.72
N ALA A 30 -14.95 11.49 -16.64
CA ALA A 30 -13.72 12.23 -16.36
C ALA A 30 -12.54 11.25 -16.18
N GLY A 31 -11.40 11.55 -16.80
CA GLY A 31 -10.21 10.73 -16.71
C GLY A 31 -10.22 9.42 -17.52
N THR A 32 -11.20 9.22 -18.40
CA THR A 32 -11.24 8.03 -19.27
C THR A 32 -10.37 8.15 -20.52
N GLY A 33 -9.85 9.36 -20.82
CA GLY A 33 -8.89 9.61 -21.89
C GLY A 33 -7.46 9.55 -21.33
N CYS A 34 -6.74 10.68 -21.38
CA CYS A 34 -5.33 10.78 -20.90
C CYS A 34 -5.17 10.65 -19.37
N GLY A 35 -6.25 10.71 -18.60
CA GLY A 35 -6.22 10.56 -17.14
C GLY A 35 -5.63 11.73 -16.35
N GLY A 36 -5.01 12.71 -16.97
CA GLY A 36 -4.31 13.81 -16.30
C GLY A 36 -5.20 14.67 -15.39
N CYS A 37 -6.47 14.83 -15.72
CA CYS A 37 -7.40 15.64 -14.91
C CYS A 37 -7.77 15.00 -13.56
N VAL A 38 -7.58 13.71 -13.38
CA VAL A 38 -7.93 12.98 -12.15
C VAL A 38 -6.71 12.60 -11.30
N THR A 39 -5.52 13.03 -11.69
CA THR A 39 -4.29 12.89 -10.87
C THR A 39 -4.43 13.72 -9.58
N PRO A 40 -3.65 13.42 -8.51
CA PRO A 40 -3.70 14.17 -7.25
C PRO A 40 -3.54 15.69 -7.42
N VAL A 41 -2.78 16.13 -8.43
CA VAL A 41 -2.56 17.54 -8.77
C VAL A 41 -3.53 18.07 -9.83
N GLY A 42 -4.38 17.20 -10.37
CA GLY A 42 -5.33 17.52 -11.44
C GLY A 42 -6.48 18.42 -10.99
N GLU A 43 -7.29 18.86 -11.95
CA GLU A 43 -8.40 19.79 -11.68
C GLU A 43 -9.58 19.13 -10.97
N VAL A 44 -9.85 17.84 -11.24
CA VAL A 44 -11.02 17.14 -10.67
C VAL A 44 -10.93 16.99 -9.16
N PRO A 45 -9.81 16.55 -8.55
CA PRO A 45 -9.66 16.54 -7.09
C PRO A 45 -9.80 17.94 -6.45
N LYS A 46 -9.23 18.96 -7.07
CA LYS A 46 -9.34 20.35 -6.58
C LYS A 46 -10.80 20.86 -6.61
N LEU A 47 -11.49 20.59 -7.71
CA LEU A 47 -12.90 20.95 -7.87
C LEU A 47 -13.78 20.18 -6.87
N LEU A 48 -13.50 18.88 -6.66
CA LEU A 48 -14.20 18.04 -5.69
C LEU A 48 -14.03 18.61 -4.27
N ALA A 49 -12.79 18.83 -3.83
CA ALA A 49 -12.48 19.39 -2.52
C ALA A 49 -13.18 20.75 -2.28
N HIS A 50 -13.11 21.65 -3.27
CA HIS A 50 -13.76 22.95 -3.19
C HIS A 50 -15.29 22.84 -3.12
N THR A 51 -15.90 21.93 -3.90
CA THR A 51 -17.35 21.75 -3.93
C THR A 51 -17.85 21.11 -2.64
N LEU A 52 -17.16 20.09 -2.13
CA LEU A 52 -17.50 19.44 -0.85
C LEU A 52 -17.39 20.42 0.32
N LYS A 53 -16.36 21.27 0.32
CA LYS A 53 -16.21 22.32 1.34
C LYS A 53 -17.41 23.29 1.31
N LYS A 54 -17.89 23.68 0.13
CA LYS A 54 -19.09 24.54 -0.02
C LYS A 54 -20.38 23.85 0.42
N LEU A 55 -20.47 22.53 0.26
CA LEU A 55 -21.63 21.74 0.69
C LEU A 55 -21.58 21.35 2.17
N GLY A 56 -20.57 21.80 2.92
CA GLY A 56 -20.38 21.42 4.32
C GLY A 56 -20.10 19.94 4.55
N LYS A 57 -19.77 19.20 3.47
CA LYS A 57 -19.41 17.78 3.55
C LYS A 57 -17.91 17.64 3.77
N ALA A 58 -17.53 16.89 4.82
CA ALA A 58 -16.12 16.61 5.08
C ALA A 58 -15.54 15.82 3.90
N THR A 59 -14.43 16.30 3.35
CA THR A 59 -13.59 15.48 2.48
C THR A 59 -12.93 14.43 3.35
N ALA A 60 -12.93 13.18 2.91
CA ALA A 60 -12.10 12.15 3.55
C ALA A 60 -10.63 12.56 3.39
N THR A 61 -10.06 13.19 4.41
CA THR A 61 -8.67 13.67 4.44
C THR A 61 -7.72 12.58 4.92
N GLY A 62 -8.26 11.44 5.34
CA GLY A 62 -7.51 10.30 5.86
C GLY A 62 -6.54 9.70 4.84
N ILE A 63 -5.41 9.20 5.32
CA ILE A 63 -4.38 8.56 4.51
C ILE A 63 -4.94 7.28 3.86
N CYS A 64 -5.70 6.50 4.60
CA CYS A 64 -6.30 5.24 4.16
C CYS A 64 -7.46 4.84 5.08
N ALA A 65 -8.03 3.65 4.86
CA ALA A 65 -9.08 3.13 5.73
C ALA A 65 -8.65 2.89 7.20
N HIS A 66 -7.33 2.76 7.45
CA HIS A 66 -6.79 2.54 8.79
C HIS A 66 -6.56 3.83 9.57
N PHE A 67 -6.39 4.96 8.88
CA PHE A 67 -6.16 6.26 9.50
C PHE A 67 -7.04 7.32 8.85
N SER A 68 -7.99 7.85 9.61
CA SER A 68 -8.86 8.94 9.20
C SER A 68 -8.18 10.31 9.21
N TYR A 69 -6.94 10.36 9.65
CA TYR A 69 -6.13 11.57 9.75
C TYR A 69 -5.33 11.81 8.48
N SER A 70 -5.10 13.08 8.14
CA SER A 70 -4.12 13.48 7.13
C SER A 70 -2.69 13.22 7.63
N ARG A 71 -1.69 13.21 6.72
CA ARG A 71 -0.29 13.06 7.09
C ARG A 71 0.17 14.12 8.11
N ARG A 72 -0.32 15.35 8.00
CA ARG A 72 0.04 16.45 8.90
C ARG A 72 -0.54 16.24 10.29
N GLU A 73 -1.82 15.92 10.38
CA GLU A 73 -2.47 15.63 11.66
C GLU A 73 -1.82 14.42 12.35
N LEU A 74 -1.49 13.38 11.58
CA LEU A 74 -0.79 12.21 12.11
C LEU A 74 0.61 12.58 12.65
N PHE A 75 1.34 13.43 11.94
CA PHE A 75 2.62 13.95 12.40
C PHE A 75 2.49 14.67 13.76
N ASP A 76 1.51 15.55 13.87
CA ASP A 76 1.28 16.32 15.10
C ASP A 76 0.86 15.38 16.26
N ILE A 77 0.01 14.41 16.01
CA ILE A 77 -0.42 13.41 17.00
C ILE A 77 0.75 12.54 17.48
N ILE A 78 1.54 12.00 16.55
CA ILE A 78 2.71 11.17 16.86
C ILE A 78 3.71 11.95 17.70
N LYS A 79 3.93 13.22 17.35
CA LYS A 79 4.84 14.11 18.08
C LYS A 79 4.36 14.39 19.50
N VAL A 80 3.09 14.74 19.67
CA VAL A 80 2.49 15.09 20.99
C VAL A 80 2.40 13.87 21.90
N LYS A 81 2.06 12.71 21.36
CA LYS A 81 1.96 11.46 22.13
C LYS A 81 3.27 10.71 22.28
N GLU A 82 4.35 11.21 21.67
CA GLU A 82 5.69 10.60 21.67
C GLU A 82 5.71 9.12 21.22
N LEU A 83 4.83 8.77 20.26
CA LEU A 83 4.74 7.40 19.75
C LEU A 83 5.99 7.06 18.93
N LYS A 84 6.60 5.90 19.20
CA LYS A 84 7.91 5.52 18.64
C LYS A 84 7.88 4.31 17.71
N SER A 85 6.79 3.56 17.67
CA SER A 85 6.62 2.41 16.80
C SER A 85 5.34 2.49 15.97
N PHE A 86 5.29 1.73 14.86
CA PHE A 86 4.09 1.65 14.02
C PHE A 86 2.91 1.05 14.80
N GLU A 87 3.17 0.04 15.60
CA GLU A 87 2.15 -0.65 16.42
C GLU A 87 1.55 0.29 17.47
N GLU A 88 2.37 1.12 18.13
CA GLU A 88 1.89 2.16 19.05
C GLU A 88 1.00 3.18 18.32
N VAL A 89 1.39 3.61 17.12
CA VAL A 89 0.57 4.53 16.32
C VAL A 89 -0.74 3.88 15.90
N LEU A 90 -0.70 2.64 15.43
CA LEU A 90 -1.87 1.90 15.00
C LEU A 90 -2.84 1.66 16.16
N SER A 91 -2.35 1.25 17.32
CA SER A 91 -3.17 1.01 18.51
C SER A 91 -3.75 2.30 19.12
N SER A 92 -3.01 3.41 19.03
CA SER A 92 -3.42 4.69 19.62
C SER A 92 -4.43 5.47 18.78
N VAL A 93 -4.31 5.46 17.46
CA VAL A 93 -5.10 6.29 16.54
C VAL A 93 -5.57 5.58 15.28
N GLY A 94 -5.21 4.32 15.12
CA GLY A 94 -5.66 3.50 14.00
C GLY A 94 -7.10 3.03 14.12
N GLN A 95 -7.70 2.70 12.99
CA GLN A 95 -9.04 2.12 12.89
C GLN A 95 -8.92 0.70 12.32
N GLY A 96 -9.52 -0.26 13.00
CA GLY A 96 -9.53 -1.66 12.57
C GLY A 96 -8.44 -2.52 13.22
N SER A 97 -8.60 -3.83 13.07
CA SER A 97 -7.74 -4.87 13.67
C SER A 97 -6.76 -5.46 12.65
N CYS A 98 -6.05 -4.65 11.89
CA CYS A 98 -5.18 -5.11 10.83
C CYS A 98 -3.76 -4.53 10.94
N ASP A 99 -2.81 -5.21 10.30
CA ASP A 99 -1.39 -4.89 10.35
C ASP A 99 -1.00 -3.64 9.51
N GLY A 100 -1.98 -2.81 9.14
CA GLY A 100 -1.78 -1.65 8.26
C GLY A 100 -1.89 -2.00 6.76
N CYS A 101 -1.47 -1.10 5.89
CA CYS A 101 -1.48 -1.28 4.44
C CYS A 101 -0.29 -0.60 3.76
N GLU A 102 -0.17 -0.80 2.44
CA GLU A 102 0.88 -0.21 1.60
C GLU A 102 0.96 1.32 1.65
N LEU A 103 -0.10 2.00 2.09
CA LEU A 103 -0.13 3.47 2.20
C LEU A 103 0.31 3.93 3.59
N CYS A 104 -0.27 3.39 4.65
CA CYS A 104 -0.01 3.89 6.00
C CYS A 104 1.37 3.48 6.55
N LYS A 105 1.85 2.27 6.25
CA LYS A 105 3.16 1.81 6.74
C LYS A 105 4.30 2.74 6.32
N PRO A 106 4.53 3.04 5.03
CA PRO A 106 5.62 3.93 4.63
C PRO A 106 5.39 5.38 5.07
N ILE A 107 4.13 5.85 5.16
CA ILE A 107 3.85 7.21 5.64
C ILE A 107 4.19 7.35 7.12
N VAL A 108 3.74 6.42 7.97
CA VAL A 108 4.06 6.43 9.40
C VAL A 108 5.56 6.23 9.61
N ALA A 109 6.20 5.31 8.90
CA ALA A 109 7.65 5.11 8.94
C ALA A 109 8.42 6.41 8.62
N SER A 110 8.01 7.13 7.57
CA SER A 110 8.60 8.43 7.23
C SER A 110 8.41 9.48 8.32
N ILE A 111 7.25 9.50 8.99
CA ILE A 111 6.98 10.43 10.09
C ILE A 111 7.86 10.10 11.30
N LEU A 112 7.90 8.83 11.71
CA LEU A 112 8.70 8.37 12.85
C LEU A 112 10.18 8.62 12.63
N SER A 113 10.70 8.33 11.45
CA SER A 113 12.09 8.60 11.07
C SER A 113 12.42 10.09 11.11
N GLY A 114 11.51 10.94 10.64
CA GLY A 114 11.69 12.40 10.66
C GLY A 114 11.60 13.02 12.06
N LEU A 115 10.77 12.47 12.95
CA LEU A 115 10.58 13.00 14.31
C LEU A 115 11.69 12.59 15.27
N TRP A 116 12.09 11.33 15.23
CA TRP A 116 12.93 10.75 16.28
C TRP A 116 14.41 10.71 15.93
N ASN A 117 14.76 10.97 14.67
CA ASN A 117 16.12 11.14 14.16
C ASN A 117 17.12 10.05 14.60
N ASP A 118 16.61 8.85 14.90
CA ASP A 118 17.38 7.69 15.28
C ASP A 118 17.86 6.92 14.05
N HIS A 119 19.03 6.30 14.18
CA HIS A 119 19.60 5.50 13.11
C HIS A 119 18.67 4.32 12.73
N ALA A 120 18.37 4.19 11.47
CA ALA A 120 17.42 3.22 10.94
C ALA A 120 17.77 1.75 11.25
N LEU A 121 19.05 1.45 11.39
CA LEU A 121 19.56 0.11 11.71
C LEU A 121 19.66 -0.18 13.21
N LYS A 122 19.23 0.75 14.07
CA LYS A 122 19.22 0.54 15.51
C LYS A 122 18.20 -0.57 15.85
N ALA A 123 18.58 -1.49 16.71
CA ALA A 123 17.71 -2.58 17.14
C ALA A 123 16.34 -2.08 17.62
N GLY A 124 15.27 -2.69 17.16
CA GLY A 124 13.88 -2.29 17.44
C GLY A 124 13.34 -1.17 16.54
N ARG A 125 14.17 -0.54 15.70
CA ARG A 125 13.76 0.48 14.72
C ARG A 125 13.59 -0.07 13.32
N ASP A 126 13.81 -1.33 13.18
CA ASP A 126 13.73 -2.05 11.92
C ASP A 126 12.39 -1.91 11.20
N GLN A 127 11.30 -1.84 11.96
CA GLN A 127 9.94 -1.68 11.43
C GLN A 127 9.68 -0.27 10.86
N ILE A 128 10.51 0.72 11.22
CA ILE A 128 10.40 2.09 10.70
C ILE A 128 10.77 2.16 9.22
N GLN A 129 11.58 1.21 8.74
CA GLN A 129 11.95 1.09 7.34
C GLN A 129 11.28 -0.13 6.71
N ASP A 130 9.99 -0.07 6.55
CA ASP A 130 9.22 -1.07 5.84
C ASP A 130 9.44 -0.89 4.32
N THR A 131 10.67 -1.14 3.88
CA THR A 131 11.05 -1.12 2.47
C THR A 131 11.02 -2.53 1.89
N ASN A 132 10.64 -2.64 0.62
CA ASN A 132 10.65 -3.92 -0.08
C ASN A 132 12.02 -4.60 -0.05
N ASP A 133 13.09 -3.81 -0.14
CA ASP A 133 14.48 -4.31 -0.15
C ASP A 133 14.86 -5.03 1.15
N ARG A 134 14.37 -4.54 2.28
CA ARG A 134 14.67 -5.12 3.59
C ARG A 134 14.05 -6.51 3.76
N PHE A 135 12.81 -6.66 3.36
CA PHE A 135 12.06 -7.91 3.52
C PHE A 135 12.18 -8.83 2.32
N LEU A 136 12.91 -8.42 1.28
CA LEU A 136 12.99 -9.13 -0.02
C LEU A 136 11.60 -9.50 -0.56
N ALA A 137 10.60 -8.69 -0.22
CA ALA A 137 9.20 -8.94 -0.50
C ALA A 137 8.46 -7.64 -0.78
N ASN A 138 7.56 -7.63 -1.75
CA ASN A 138 6.76 -6.45 -2.06
C ASN A 138 5.53 -6.38 -1.16
N ILE A 139 5.33 -5.24 -0.53
CA ILE A 139 4.12 -4.97 0.24
C ILE A 139 2.89 -4.89 -0.68
N GLN A 140 1.81 -5.50 -0.26
CA GLN A 140 0.53 -5.53 -0.96
C GLN A 140 -0.48 -4.56 -0.36
N LYS A 141 -1.57 -4.27 -1.10
CA LYS A 141 -2.65 -3.37 -0.65
C LYS A 141 -3.24 -3.73 0.70
N THR A 142 -3.26 -5.01 1.02
CA THR A 142 -3.75 -5.56 2.29
C THR A 142 -2.75 -5.46 3.44
N GLY A 143 -1.53 -4.96 3.22
CA GLY A 143 -0.46 -4.94 4.19
C GLY A 143 0.31 -6.27 4.33
N THR A 144 -0.07 -7.28 3.56
CA THR A 144 0.68 -8.53 3.41
C THR A 144 1.79 -8.40 2.38
N TYR A 145 2.60 -9.43 2.22
CA TYR A 145 3.77 -9.42 1.34
C TYR A 145 3.66 -10.48 0.25
N SER A 146 4.33 -10.22 -0.89
CA SER A 146 4.52 -11.20 -1.94
C SER A 146 5.94 -11.74 -1.89
N VAL A 147 6.07 -13.06 -2.02
CA VAL A 147 7.35 -13.78 -2.12
C VAL A 147 7.49 -14.32 -3.53
N ILE A 148 8.53 -13.90 -4.25
CA ILE A 148 8.77 -14.29 -5.64
C ILE A 148 10.20 -14.80 -5.74
N PRO A 149 10.43 -16.11 -5.56
CA PRO A 149 11.76 -16.70 -5.68
C PRO A 149 12.27 -16.55 -7.11
N ARG A 150 13.57 -16.51 -7.26
CA ARG A 150 14.21 -16.43 -8.57
C ARG A 150 14.14 -17.80 -9.27
N CYS A 151 13.65 -17.79 -10.50
CA CYS A 151 13.66 -18.94 -11.41
C CYS A 151 14.44 -18.52 -12.66
N PRO A 152 15.77 -18.77 -12.73
CA PRO A 152 16.59 -18.34 -13.88
C PRO A 152 16.05 -18.95 -15.18
N GLY A 153 15.79 -18.11 -16.17
CA GLY A 153 15.24 -18.57 -17.46
C GLY A 153 13.83 -19.15 -17.40
N GLY A 154 13.16 -19.10 -16.25
CA GLY A 154 11.87 -19.77 -16.02
C GLY A 154 12.01 -21.26 -15.72
N ASP A 155 13.24 -21.73 -15.55
CA ASP A 155 13.54 -23.14 -15.29
C ASP A 155 13.24 -23.50 -13.83
N ILE A 156 12.51 -24.58 -13.61
CA ILE A 156 12.16 -25.08 -12.28
C ILE A 156 12.07 -26.60 -12.30
N THR A 157 12.71 -27.24 -11.32
CA THR A 157 12.64 -28.70 -11.18
C THR A 157 11.33 -29.12 -10.52
N PRO A 158 10.83 -30.34 -10.76
CA PRO A 158 9.65 -30.84 -10.06
C PRO A 158 9.77 -30.79 -8.54
N ASP A 159 10.95 -31.05 -7.97
CA ASP A 159 11.18 -31.02 -6.53
C ASP A 159 11.08 -29.63 -5.96
N THR A 160 11.67 -28.62 -6.62
CA THR A 160 11.55 -27.21 -6.21
C THR A 160 10.12 -26.70 -6.37
N LEU A 161 9.39 -27.16 -7.39
CA LEU A 161 7.97 -26.83 -7.58
C LEU A 161 7.10 -27.43 -6.47
N ILE A 162 7.38 -28.67 -6.05
CA ILE A 162 6.70 -29.31 -4.91
C ILE A 162 7.00 -28.56 -3.62
N ALA A 163 8.26 -28.20 -3.37
CA ALA A 163 8.65 -27.42 -2.20
C ALA A 163 7.92 -26.07 -2.16
N PHE A 164 7.91 -25.34 -3.28
CA PHE A 164 7.16 -24.09 -3.41
C PHE A 164 5.67 -24.27 -3.09
N ALA A 165 5.03 -25.27 -3.66
CA ALA A 165 3.60 -25.53 -3.43
C ALA A 165 3.33 -25.94 -1.97
N THR A 166 4.22 -26.72 -1.36
CA THR A 166 4.11 -27.17 0.03
C THR A 166 4.23 -25.99 0.99
N THR A 167 5.23 -25.11 0.80
CA THR A 167 5.41 -23.90 1.57
C THR A 167 4.20 -22.96 1.42
N ALA A 168 3.73 -22.74 0.20
CA ALA A 168 2.54 -21.93 -0.03
C ALA A 168 1.30 -22.47 0.70
N LYS A 169 1.10 -23.78 0.68
CA LYS A 169 0.01 -24.47 1.38
C LYS A 169 0.13 -24.35 2.89
N LYS A 170 1.35 -24.51 3.43
CA LYS A 170 1.63 -24.41 4.88
C LYS A 170 1.25 -23.07 5.46
N TYR A 171 1.60 -21.99 4.76
CA TYR A 171 1.32 -20.61 5.19
C TYR A 171 0.00 -20.04 4.65
N GLY A 172 -0.80 -20.82 3.93
CA GLY A 172 -2.09 -20.38 3.37
C GLY A 172 -1.97 -19.30 2.31
N LEU A 173 -0.88 -19.31 1.54
CA LEU A 173 -0.58 -18.27 0.55
C LEU A 173 -1.27 -18.55 -0.79
N TRP A 174 -1.72 -17.50 -1.45
CA TRP A 174 -2.21 -17.58 -2.81
C TRP A 174 -1.04 -17.60 -3.79
N THR A 175 -1.09 -18.47 -4.80
CA THR A 175 -0.01 -18.62 -5.77
C THR A 175 -0.43 -18.18 -7.16
N LYS A 176 0.51 -17.62 -7.92
CA LYS A 176 0.31 -17.15 -9.28
C LYS A 176 1.59 -17.28 -10.12
N ILE A 177 1.43 -17.64 -11.39
CA ILE A 177 2.49 -17.46 -12.39
C ILE A 177 2.40 -16.00 -12.85
N THR A 178 3.48 -15.27 -12.67
CA THR A 178 3.54 -13.84 -13.05
C THR A 178 3.71 -13.67 -14.55
N GLY A 179 3.43 -12.48 -15.07
CA GLY A 179 3.66 -12.15 -16.48
C GLY A 179 5.14 -12.25 -16.92
N ALA A 180 6.07 -12.18 -15.96
CA ALA A 180 7.50 -12.40 -16.17
C ALA A 180 7.93 -13.87 -16.00
N GLN A 181 6.99 -14.81 -16.11
CA GLN A 181 7.21 -16.27 -16.00
C GLN A 181 7.83 -16.72 -14.67
N ARG A 182 7.56 -15.98 -13.59
CA ARG A 182 8.01 -16.33 -12.24
C ARG A 182 6.86 -16.88 -11.43
N LEU A 183 7.17 -17.76 -10.49
CA LEU A 183 6.23 -18.21 -9.47
C LEU A 183 6.15 -17.16 -8.35
N GLY A 184 4.96 -16.76 -7.97
CA GLY A 184 4.74 -15.82 -6.86
C GLY A 184 3.78 -16.40 -5.83
N MET A 185 4.09 -16.22 -4.56
CA MET A 185 3.21 -16.42 -3.41
C MET A 185 2.76 -15.08 -2.88
N TYR A 186 1.52 -14.97 -2.45
CA TYR A 186 0.90 -13.72 -2.02
C TYR A 186 0.13 -13.91 -0.73
N GLY A 187 0.15 -12.91 0.14
CA GLY A 187 -0.55 -12.95 1.41
C GLY A 187 0.33 -13.28 2.61
N ALA A 188 1.66 -13.33 2.43
CA ALA A 188 2.60 -13.61 3.52
C ALA A 188 2.57 -12.51 4.57
N LYS A 189 2.60 -12.88 5.84
CA LYS A 189 2.77 -11.95 6.95
C LYS A 189 4.25 -11.67 7.17
N ILE A 190 4.56 -10.49 7.70
CA ILE A 190 5.94 -10.03 7.90
C ILE A 190 6.78 -11.01 8.74
N HIS A 191 6.18 -11.57 9.78
CA HIS A 191 6.87 -12.51 10.69
C HIS A 191 7.06 -13.90 10.10
N ASP A 192 6.29 -14.28 9.07
CA ASP A 192 6.43 -15.56 8.37
C ASP A 192 7.52 -15.54 7.28
N LEU A 193 7.91 -14.33 6.82
CA LEU A 193 8.85 -14.18 5.71
C LEU A 193 10.20 -14.89 5.92
N PRO A 194 10.87 -14.79 7.08
CA PRO A 194 12.15 -15.45 7.29
C PRO A 194 12.04 -16.98 7.15
N ASP A 195 10.99 -17.59 7.70
CA ASP A 195 10.78 -19.02 7.64
C ASP A 195 10.41 -19.49 6.22
N ILE A 196 9.55 -18.73 5.53
CA ILE A 196 9.22 -18.99 4.13
C ILE A 196 10.48 -18.97 3.26
N TYR A 197 11.34 -17.95 3.41
CA TYR A 197 12.57 -17.86 2.63
C TYR A 197 13.55 -18.98 2.98
N LYS A 198 13.67 -19.36 4.25
CA LYS A 198 14.50 -20.47 4.68
C LYS A 198 14.07 -21.76 4.01
N GLU A 199 12.79 -22.10 4.03
CA GLU A 199 12.26 -23.31 3.39
C GLU A 199 12.53 -23.34 1.89
N LEU A 200 12.40 -22.18 1.20
CA LEU A 200 12.67 -22.08 -0.23
C LEU A 200 14.16 -22.23 -0.55
N VAL A 201 15.04 -21.62 0.25
CA VAL A 201 16.49 -21.72 0.08
C VAL A 201 16.97 -23.14 0.38
N ASP A 202 16.46 -23.78 1.43
CA ASP A 202 16.77 -25.17 1.76
C ASP A 202 16.36 -26.14 0.64
N ALA A 203 15.33 -25.78 -0.14
CA ALA A 203 14.90 -26.52 -1.32
C ALA A 203 15.68 -26.15 -2.60
N GLY A 204 16.73 -25.32 -2.50
CA GLY A 204 17.57 -24.91 -3.62
C GLY A 204 17.02 -23.75 -4.47
N MET A 205 15.99 -23.04 -3.99
CA MET A 205 15.52 -21.83 -4.66
C MET A 205 16.32 -20.61 -4.20
N GLU A 206 16.63 -19.72 -5.13
CA GLU A 206 17.33 -18.49 -4.81
C GLU A 206 16.33 -17.39 -4.41
N THR A 207 16.72 -16.54 -3.45
CA THR A 207 16.03 -15.30 -3.21
C THR A 207 16.39 -14.32 -4.32
N GLY A 208 15.44 -13.87 -5.10
CA GLY A 208 15.69 -12.91 -6.17
C GLY A 208 15.64 -11.48 -5.66
N PRO A 209 16.53 -10.57 -6.15
CA PRO A 209 16.25 -9.15 -6.01
C PRO A 209 14.93 -8.85 -6.69
N LEU A 210 14.12 -8.05 -6.04
CA LEU A 210 12.88 -7.55 -6.59
C LEU A 210 13.22 -6.50 -7.67
N LEU A 211 13.06 -6.87 -8.91
CA LEU A 211 13.07 -5.96 -10.05
C LEU A 211 11.63 -5.62 -10.43
#